data_318f8a3ed0cb5657f128cb75f210bbad
#
_entry.id   318f8a3ed0cb5657f128cb75f210bbad
#
_cell.length_a   1.000
_cell.length_b   1.000
_cell.length_c   1.000
_cell.angle_alpha   90.00
_cell.angle_beta   90.00
_cell.angle_gamma   90.00
#
_symmetry.space_group_name_H-M   'P 1'
#
loop_
_entity.id
_entity.type
_entity.pdbx_description
1 polymer ?
#
loop_
_entity_poly.entity_id
_entity_poly.type
_entity_poly.pdbx_seq_one_letter_code
_entity_poly.pdbx_strand_id
1 'polypeptide(L)'
;MPCRMMLDAGVAAVSPSSVYRVLKRAGELSRGETKPSSKGKGFAQPSRPHAHWHIDISYLNICGTFYYLCSILDGYSRYIVHWEIRESMTEADVETILQRAGEAFPKAKPRIISDNGPQFIARDFKAFIRMCGMTHVRTSPFYPQSNGKMERWYKTLKQDCIRPQTPLSLDDARRIVARFVKEYNEVRLHSAIGYITPKDRLEGREQQIWAERKRKLALARQERHQAHCSSSLVPAFSYPIGAAVALTL
;
A
#
# COMPACT_ATOMS: atom_id res chain seq x y z
N MET A 1 1.14 9.83 -3.83
CA MET A 1 1.76 9.40 -2.56
C MET A 1 2.47 10.51 -1.79
N PRO A 2 3.40 11.29 -2.38
CA PRO A 2 4.20 12.28 -1.64
C PRO A 2 3.41 13.25 -0.78
N CYS A 3 2.29 13.80 -1.27
CA CYS A 3 1.56 14.84 -0.54
C CYS A 3 0.89 14.34 0.76
N ARG A 4 0.57 13.04 0.88
CA ARG A 4 0.06 12.47 2.15
C ARG A 4 1.18 12.30 3.17
N MET A 5 2.35 11.84 2.74
CA MET A 5 3.53 11.73 3.58
C MET A 5 3.98 13.11 4.08
N MET A 6 3.99 14.12 3.21
CA MET A 6 4.33 15.51 3.58
C MET A 6 3.32 16.10 4.59
N LEU A 7 2.03 15.78 4.44
CA LEU A 7 1.00 16.19 5.39
C LEU A 7 1.17 15.51 6.75
N ASP A 8 1.46 14.22 6.77
CA ASP A 8 1.64 13.44 7.99
C ASP A 8 2.90 13.91 8.75
N ALA A 9 3.99 14.19 8.03
CA ALA A 9 5.23 14.73 8.57
C ALA A 9 5.16 16.23 8.95
N GLY A 10 4.05 16.93 8.67
CA GLY A 10 3.92 18.36 8.94
C GLY A 10 4.71 19.28 8.00
N VAL A 11 5.28 18.75 6.92
CA VAL A 11 6.10 19.52 5.97
C VAL A 11 5.26 20.41 5.07
N ALA A 12 4.12 19.92 4.59
CA ALA A 12 3.21 20.71 3.75
C ALA A 12 1.76 20.22 3.86
N ALA A 13 0.83 21.15 4.06
CA ALA A 13 -0.60 20.91 4.13
C ALA A 13 -1.30 21.37 2.84
N VAL A 14 -1.14 20.61 1.77
CA VAL A 14 -1.71 20.87 0.45
C VAL A 14 -2.60 19.72 -0.02
N SER A 15 -3.60 20.03 -0.86
CA SER A 15 -4.46 19.00 -1.42
C SER A 15 -3.74 18.24 -2.54
N PRO A 16 -4.04 16.95 -2.76
CA PRO A 16 -3.53 16.20 -3.90
C PRO A 16 -3.81 16.88 -5.25
N SER A 17 -4.96 17.54 -5.37
CA SER A 17 -5.34 18.27 -6.60
C SER A 17 -4.47 19.51 -6.84
N SER A 18 -3.99 20.16 -5.77
CA SER A 18 -3.06 21.30 -5.90
C SER A 18 -1.69 20.82 -6.36
N VAL A 19 -1.18 19.74 -5.77
CA VAL A 19 0.09 19.12 -6.20
C VAL A 19 0.01 18.66 -7.65
N TYR A 20 -1.10 18.00 -8.05
CA TYR A 20 -1.31 17.59 -9.44
C TYR A 20 -1.25 18.77 -10.42
N ARG A 21 -1.90 19.90 -10.09
CA ARG A 21 -1.89 21.10 -10.94
C ARG A 21 -0.50 21.69 -11.11
N VAL A 22 0.27 21.73 -10.05
CA VAL A 22 1.68 22.23 -10.09
C VAL A 22 2.52 21.32 -10.96
N LEU A 23 2.50 20.01 -10.71
CA LEU A 23 3.27 19.03 -11.49
C LEU A 23 2.86 19.02 -12.98
N LYS A 24 1.55 19.17 -13.26
CA LYS A 24 1.06 19.26 -14.63
C LYS A 24 1.60 20.50 -15.36
N ARG A 25 1.67 21.67 -14.69
CA ARG A 25 2.27 22.89 -15.25
C ARG A 25 3.75 22.75 -15.50
N ALA A 26 4.45 22.05 -14.61
CA ALA A 26 5.89 21.79 -14.73
C ALA A 26 6.23 20.72 -15.79
N GLY A 27 5.24 20.06 -16.41
CA GLY A 27 5.50 18.98 -17.38
C GLY A 27 5.97 17.66 -16.74
N GLU A 28 5.95 17.56 -15.42
CA GLU A 28 6.48 16.41 -14.65
C GLU A 28 5.53 15.21 -14.59
N LEU A 29 4.34 15.28 -15.23
CA LEU A 29 3.39 14.19 -15.27
C LEU A 29 3.47 13.45 -16.59
N SER A 30 4.08 12.28 -16.61
CA SER A 30 3.97 11.35 -17.71
C SER A 30 2.54 10.78 -17.78
N ARG A 31 1.92 10.81 -18.95
CA ARG A 31 0.65 10.12 -19.19
C ARG A 31 0.92 8.62 -19.28
N GLY A 32 0.78 7.92 -18.16
CA GLY A 32 0.62 6.46 -18.19
C GLY A 32 -0.74 6.11 -18.79
N GLU A 33 -0.79 5.29 -19.82
CA GLU A 33 -2.03 4.73 -20.33
C GLU A 33 -2.70 3.87 -19.27
N THR A 34 -3.78 4.36 -18.70
CA THR A 34 -4.61 3.57 -17.77
C THR A 34 -5.63 2.79 -18.60
N LYS A 35 -5.44 1.47 -18.67
CA LYS A 35 -6.47 0.58 -19.22
C LYS A 35 -7.71 0.65 -18.32
N PRO A 36 -8.92 0.78 -18.87
CA PRO A 36 -10.14 0.77 -18.08
C PRO A 36 -10.29 -0.57 -17.34
N SER A 37 -10.55 -0.51 -16.06
CA SER A 37 -10.80 -1.70 -15.23
C SER A 37 -12.20 -2.23 -15.53
N SER A 38 -12.33 -3.44 -16.03
CA SER A 38 -13.61 -4.15 -16.12
C SER A 38 -14.04 -4.56 -14.70
N LYS A 39 -14.95 -3.79 -14.10
CA LYS A 39 -15.52 -4.11 -12.79
C LYS A 39 -16.58 -5.20 -12.96
N GLY A 40 -16.20 -6.47 -12.73
CA GLY A 40 -17.17 -7.53 -12.45
C GLY A 40 -17.79 -7.37 -11.05
N LYS A 41 -18.93 -8.02 -10.78
CA LYS A 41 -19.49 -8.14 -9.42
C LYS A 41 -18.50 -8.91 -8.56
N GLY A 42 -17.69 -8.17 -7.79
CA GLY A 42 -16.52 -8.69 -7.10
C GLY A 42 -16.88 -9.58 -5.90
N PHE A 43 -15.94 -10.42 -5.52
CA PHE A 43 -15.89 -11.14 -4.26
C PHE A 43 -16.13 -10.18 -3.07
N ALA A 44 -16.97 -10.60 -2.11
CA ALA A 44 -17.25 -9.79 -0.91
C ALA A 44 -15.93 -9.40 -0.20
N GLN A 45 -15.69 -8.10 -0.13
CA GLN A 45 -14.47 -7.60 0.48
C GLN A 45 -14.54 -7.77 2.01
N PRO A 46 -13.43 -8.17 2.67
CA PRO A 46 -13.42 -8.28 4.12
C PRO A 46 -13.66 -6.92 4.77
N SER A 47 -14.48 -6.90 5.82
CA SER A 47 -14.86 -5.69 6.56
C SER A 47 -14.03 -5.46 7.83
N ARG A 48 -13.20 -6.44 8.23
CA ARG A 48 -12.38 -6.39 9.45
C ARG A 48 -11.04 -7.07 9.25
N PRO A 49 -10.02 -6.75 10.09
CA PRO A 49 -8.75 -7.46 10.12
C PRO A 49 -8.94 -8.97 10.32
N HIS A 50 -8.09 -9.75 9.70
CA HIS A 50 -8.05 -11.22 9.79
C HIS A 50 -9.36 -11.93 9.41
N ALA A 51 -10.27 -11.26 8.68
CA ALA A 51 -11.45 -11.93 8.13
C ALA A 51 -11.07 -12.86 6.97
N HIS A 52 -10.18 -12.41 6.10
CA HIS A 52 -9.68 -13.17 4.95
C HIS A 52 -8.16 -13.07 4.88
N TRP A 53 -7.49 -14.22 4.78
CA TRP A 53 -6.08 -14.28 4.41
C TRP A 53 -5.95 -14.86 3.01
N HIS A 54 -5.29 -14.13 2.14
CA HIS A 54 -4.92 -14.61 0.82
C HIS A 54 -3.55 -15.25 0.90
N ILE A 55 -3.44 -16.50 0.45
CA ILE A 55 -2.16 -17.21 0.35
C ILE A 55 -1.90 -17.56 -1.10
N ASP A 56 -0.65 -17.41 -1.51
CA ASP A 56 -0.22 -17.70 -2.87
C ASP A 56 1.28 -17.96 -2.93
N ILE A 57 1.71 -18.64 -3.99
CA ILE A 57 3.11 -18.99 -4.23
C ILE A 57 3.57 -18.34 -5.53
N SER A 58 4.69 -17.66 -5.48
CA SER A 58 5.33 -17.06 -6.65
C SER A 58 6.78 -17.50 -6.78
N TYR A 59 7.30 -17.48 -8.00
CA TYR A 59 8.70 -17.76 -8.26
C TYR A 59 9.55 -16.48 -8.20
N LEU A 60 10.71 -16.61 -7.57
CA LEU A 60 11.78 -15.60 -7.60
C LEU A 60 12.98 -16.19 -8.33
N ASN A 61 13.46 -15.51 -9.36
CA ASN A 61 14.74 -15.85 -9.99
C ASN A 61 15.86 -15.10 -9.27
N ILE A 62 16.82 -15.84 -8.73
CA ILE A 62 17.98 -15.32 -8.03
C ILE A 62 19.20 -15.93 -8.68
N CYS A 63 19.99 -15.14 -9.39
CA CYS A 63 21.19 -15.59 -10.12
C CYS A 63 20.94 -16.82 -11.02
N GLY A 64 19.81 -16.85 -11.72
CA GLY A 64 19.45 -17.95 -12.62
C GLY A 64 18.75 -19.14 -11.97
N THR A 65 18.72 -19.22 -10.64
CA THR A 65 18.00 -20.26 -9.89
C THR A 65 16.63 -19.78 -9.46
N PHE A 66 15.62 -20.63 -9.63
CA PHE A 66 14.24 -20.33 -9.23
C PHE A 66 13.96 -20.82 -7.81
N TYR A 67 13.48 -19.93 -6.98
CA TYR A 67 13.03 -20.20 -5.62
C TYR A 67 11.54 -19.92 -5.46
N TYR A 68 10.92 -20.56 -4.50
CA TYR A 68 9.50 -20.40 -4.20
C TYR A 68 9.33 -19.36 -3.10
N LEU A 69 8.53 -18.34 -3.34
CA LEU A 69 8.07 -17.39 -2.34
C LEU A 69 6.60 -17.64 -2.04
N CYS A 70 6.30 -18.14 -0.86
CA CYS A 70 4.95 -18.18 -0.32
C CYS A 70 4.70 -16.94 0.51
N SER A 71 3.54 -16.29 0.34
CA SER A 71 3.15 -15.12 1.12
C SER A 71 1.70 -15.22 1.58
N ILE A 72 1.43 -14.75 2.79
CA ILE A 72 0.09 -14.64 3.37
C ILE A 72 -0.22 -13.15 3.56
N LEU A 73 -1.28 -12.67 2.94
CA LEU A 73 -1.71 -11.28 2.97
C LEU A 73 -3.09 -11.15 3.59
N ASP A 74 -3.25 -10.27 4.59
CA ASP A 74 -4.56 -9.92 5.11
C ASP A 74 -5.37 -9.11 4.09
N GLY A 75 -6.52 -9.63 3.72
CA GLY A 75 -7.36 -9.07 2.66
C GLY A 75 -7.96 -7.70 2.98
N TYR A 76 -8.11 -7.36 4.26
CA TYR A 76 -8.65 -6.09 4.74
C TYR A 76 -7.60 -4.99 4.77
N SER A 77 -6.50 -5.25 5.47
CA SER A 77 -5.44 -4.27 5.72
C SER A 77 -4.34 -4.23 4.65
N ARG A 78 -4.22 -5.26 3.83
CA ARG A 78 -3.08 -5.49 2.92
C ARG A 78 -1.77 -5.82 3.64
N TYR A 79 -1.81 -6.08 4.94
CA TYR A 79 -0.66 -6.46 5.75
C TYR A 79 -0.14 -7.83 5.31
N ILE A 80 1.17 -7.94 5.15
CA ILE A 80 1.83 -9.23 4.93
C ILE A 80 1.97 -9.90 6.29
N VAL A 81 1.12 -10.90 6.52
CA VAL A 81 1.02 -11.63 7.79
C VAL A 81 2.24 -12.51 7.99
N HIS A 82 2.62 -13.25 6.95
CA HIS A 82 3.81 -14.10 6.94
C HIS A 82 4.32 -14.32 5.51
N TRP A 83 5.58 -14.67 5.38
CA TRP A 83 6.19 -15.02 4.09
C TRP A 83 7.43 -15.88 4.30
N GLU A 84 7.72 -16.75 3.35
CA GLU A 84 8.96 -17.55 3.33
C GLU A 84 9.46 -17.75 1.90
N ILE A 85 10.79 -17.80 1.74
CA ILE A 85 11.45 -18.20 0.50
C ILE A 85 12.13 -19.54 0.73
N ARG A 86 11.85 -20.51 -0.14
CA ARG A 86 12.37 -21.89 -0.05
C ARG A 86 12.82 -22.40 -1.42
N GLU A 87 13.67 -23.42 -1.41
CA GLU A 87 14.14 -24.12 -2.62
C GLU A 87 13.05 -25.03 -3.21
N SER A 88 12.21 -25.57 -2.36
CA SER A 88 11.02 -26.35 -2.72
C SER A 88 9.80 -25.82 -1.97
N MET A 89 8.61 -26.19 -2.43
CA MET A 89 7.35 -25.80 -1.78
C MET A 89 6.38 -26.96 -1.86
N THR A 90 6.40 -27.79 -0.85
CA THR A 90 5.49 -28.92 -0.68
C THR A 90 4.22 -28.49 0.05
N GLU A 91 3.25 -29.37 0.16
CA GLU A 91 2.06 -29.17 0.98
C GLU A 91 2.40 -28.94 2.46
N ALA A 92 3.27 -29.78 3.04
CA ALA A 92 3.72 -29.63 4.43
C ALA A 92 4.45 -28.31 4.68
N ASP A 93 5.17 -27.77 3.68
CA ASP A 93 5.77 -26.44 3.75
C ASP A 93 4.72 -25.35 3.88
N VAL A 94 3.65 -25.44 3.10
CA VAL A 94 2.55 -24.47 3.14
C VAL A 94 1.79 -24.54 4.46
N GLU A 95 1.56 -25.75 5.00
CA GLU A 95 0.96 -25.94 6.32
C GLU A 95 1.82 -25.29 7.42
N THR A 96 3.13 -25.52 7.39
CA THR A 96 4.08 -24.90 8.33
C THR A 96 4.05 -23.36 8.25
N ILE A 97 4.00 -22.81 7.03
CA ILE A 97 3.92 -21.36 6.81
C ILE A 97 2.62 -20.79 7.38
N LEU A 98 1.51 -21.48 7.16
CA LEU A 98 0.20 -21.09 7.67
C LEU A 98 0.12 -21.23 9.20
N GLN A 99 0.73 -22.27 9.77
CA GLN A 99 0.85 -22.45 11.22
C GLN A 99 1.60 -21.27 11.87
N ARG A 100 2.77 -20.90 11.33
CA ARG A 100 3.54 -19.74 11.81
C ARG A 100 2.77 -18.43 11.75
N ALA A 101 1.99 -18.23 10.67
CA ALA A 101 1.09 -17.10 10.58
C ALA A 101 0.01 -17.13 11.68
N GLY A 102 -0.54 -18.30 11.98
CA GLY A 102 -1.50 -18.52 13.07
C GLY A 102 -0.90 -18.28 14.46
N GLU A 103 0.35 -18.68 14.68
CA GLU A 103 1.08 -18.43 15.91
C GLU A 103 1.33 -16.93 16.16
N ALA A 104 1.63 -16.17 15.10
CA ALA A 104 1.77 -14.72 15.18
C ALA A 104 0.43 -14.00 15.50
N PHE A 105 -0.70 -14.61 15.13
CA PHE A 105 -2.05 -14.07 15.37
C PHE A 105 -3.00 -15.15 15.93
N PRO A 106 -2.81 -15.63 17.15
CA PRO A 106 -3.50 -16.83 17.69
C PRO A 106 -5.01 -16.66 17.84
N LYS A 107 -5.50 -15.44 17.93
CA LYS A 107 -6.94 -15.14 17.97
C LYS A 107 -7.60 -15.08 16.59
N ALA A 108 -6.80 -15.06 15.53
CA ALA A 108 -7.32 -14.98 14.16
C ALA A 108 -7.86 -16.34 13.71
N LYS A 109 -9.07 -16.33 13.15
CA LYS A 109 -9.69 -17.51 12.50
C LYS A 109 -10.13 -17.08 11.09
N PRO A 110 -9.16 -16.82 10.19
CA PRO A 110 -9.46 -16.29 8.87
C PRO A 110 -10.12 -17.33 7.96
N ARG A 111 -10.77 -16.82 6.93
CA ARG A 111 -11.04 -17.58 5.72
C ARG A 111 -9.80 -17.53 4.84
N ILE A 112 -9.20 -18.69 4.59
CA ILE A 112 -8.04 -18.81 3.70
C ILE A 112 -8.52 -18.80 2.26
N ILE A 113 -7.96 -17.93 1.45
CA ILE A 113 -8.25 -17.81 0.02
C ILE A 113 -6.97 -18.14 -0.75
N SER A 114 -7.00 -19.21 -1.54
CA SER A 114 -5.90 -19.63 -2.39
C SER A 114 -6.36 -19.82 -3.84
N ASP A 115 -5.42 -19.96 -4.73
CA ASP A 115 -5.68 -20.50 -6.06
C ASP A 115 -5.90 -22.03 -6.03
N ASN A 116 -5.91 -22.67 -7.20
CA ASN A 116 -6.04 -24.10 -7.36
C ASN A 116 -4.68 -24.82 -7.50
N GLY A 117 -3.62 -24.27 -6.97
CA GLY A 117 -2.31 -24.92 -6.95
C GLY A 117 -2.36 -26.28 -6.27
N PRO A 118 -1.52 -27.25 -6.68
CA PRO A 118 -1.57 -28.62 -6.16
C PRO A 118 -1.42 -28.67 -4.63
N GLN A 119 -0.61 -27.78 -4.04
CA GLN A 119 -0.39 -27.69 -2.60
C GLN A 119 -1.67 -27.31 -1.81
N PHE A 120 -2.61 -26.58 -2.44
CA PHE A 120 -3.85 -26.09 -1.82
C PHE A 120 -5.07 -27.00 -2.04
N ILE A 121 -5.00 -27.94 -2.99
CA ILE A 121 -6.09 -28.88 -3.27
C ILE A 121 -5.99 -30.17 -2.50
N ALA A 122 -4.84 -30.46 -1.94
CA ALA A 122 -4.54 -31.68 -1.24
C ALA A 122 -5.49 -31.93 -0.05
N ARG A 123 -5.70 -33.19 0.27
CA ARG A 123 -6.65 -33.61 1.31
C ARG A 123 -6.18 -33.19 2.71
N ASP A 124 -4.87 -33.33 2.95
CA ASP A 124 -4.27 -33.11 4.26
C ASP A 124 -4.25 -31.62 4.59
N PHE A 125 -3.97 -30.75 3.61
CA PHE A 125 -4.10 -29.31 3.76
C PHE A 125 -5.52 -28.86 4.19
N LYS A 126 -6.56 -29.48 3.61
CA LYS A 126 -7.94 -29.20 4.01
C LYS A 126 -8.26 -29.65 5.43
N ALA A 127 -7.71 -30.81 5.84
CA ALA A 127 -7.85 -31.32 7.18
C ALA A 127 -7.13 -30.41 8.19
N PHE A 128 -5.89 -29.99 7.88
CA PHE A 128 -5.11 -29.06 8.67
C PHE A 128 -5.83 -27.72 8.90
N ILE A 129 -6.36 -27.10 7.85
CA ILE A 129 -7.10 -25.83 7.97
C ILE A 129 -8.30 -25.98 8.92
N ARG A 130 -9.05 -27.09 8.82
CA ARG A 130 -10.19 -27.36 9.72
C ARG A 130 -9.74 -27.52 11.16
N MET A 131 -8.65 -28.25 11.41
CA MET A 131 -8.07 -28.42 12.75
C MET A 131 -7.67 -27.08 13.37
N CYS A 132 -7.14 -26.16 12.56
CA CYS A 132 -6.81 -24.79 12.99
C CYS A 132 -8.06 -23.90 13.23
N GLY A 133 -9.27 -24.41 13.01
CA GLY A 133 -10.51 -23.63 13.13
C GLY A 133 -10.67 -22.57 12.05
N MET A 134 -9.99 -22.72 10.91
CA MET A 134 -10.07 -21.86 9.75
C MET A 134 -11.00 -22.45 8.69
N THR A 135 -11.36 -21.64 7.70
CA THR A 135 -12.12 -22.10 6.52
C THR A 135 -11.30 -21.88 5.26
N HIS A 136 -11.47 -22.74 4.26
CA HIS A 136 -10.76 -22.64 2.98
C HIS A 136 -11.72 -22.38 1.83
N VAL A 137 -11.40 -21.37 1.02
CA VAL A 137 -12.10 -21.05 -0.23
C VAL A 137 -11.07 -20.97 -1.35
N ARG A 138 -11.27 -21.80 -2.36
CA ARG A 138 -10.47 -21.74 -3.59
C ARG A 138 -11.07 -20.73 -4.55
N THR A 139 -10.20 -19.98 -5.21
CA THR A 139 -10.65 -19.08 -6.27
C THR A 139 -11.13 -19.89 -7.48
N SER A 140 -12.25 -19.49 -8.06
CA SER A 140 -12.70 -20.11 -9.31
C SER A 140 -11.74 -19.71 -10.45
N PRO A 141 -11.43 -20.63 -11.38
CA PRO A 141 -10.62 -20.32 -12.57
C PRO A 141 -11.17 -19.16 -13.40
N PHE A 142 -12.47 -18.91 -13.31
CA PHE A 142 -13.16 -17.83 -14.03
C PHE A 142 -13.26 -16.51 -13.23
N TYR A 143 -12.68 -16.44 -12.02
CA TYR A 143 -12.68 -15.24 -11.18
C TYR A 143 -11.26 -14.83 -10.75
N PRO A 144 -10.41 -14.38 -11.69
CA PRO A 144 -9.04 -13.96 -11.39
C PRO A 144 -8.98 -12.78 -10.42
N GLN A 145 -10.07 -12.02 -10.27
CA GLN A 145 -10.13 -10.85 -9.37
C GLN A 145 -9.98 -11.21 -7.89
N SER A 146 -10.26 -12.45 -7.48
CA SER A 146 -10.08 -12.89 -6.09
C SER A 146 -8.62 -12.96 -5.68
N ASN A 147 -7.70 -13.17 -6.61
CA ASN A 147 -6.25 -13.20 -6.37
C ASN A 147 -5.51 -11.89 -6.74
N GLY A 148 -6.21 -10.92 -7.31
CA GLY A 148 -5.61 -9.63 -7.73
C GLY A 148 -4.87 -8.86 -6.62
N LYS A 149 -5.14 -9.17 -5.33
CA LYS A 149 -4.40 -8.63 -4.19
C LYS A 149 -2.99 -9.22 -4.14
N MET A 150 -2.86 -10.54 -4.32
CA MET A 150 -1.58 -11.25 -4.33
C MET A 150 -0.77 -10.91 -5.58
N GLU A 151 -1.41 -10.85 -6.73
CA GLU A 151 -0.76 -10.40 -7.98
C GLU A 151 -0.14 -9.01 -7.84
N ARG A 152 -0.90 -8.07 -7.23
CA ARG A 152 -0.39 -6.72 -6.97
C ARG A 152 0.77 -6.72 -5.98
N TRP A 153 0.69 -7.53 -4.94
CA TRP A 153 1.77 -7.71 -3.97
C TRP A 153 3.04 -8.22 -4.63
N TYR A 154 2.97 -9.33 -5.37
CA TYR A 154 4.13 -9.88 -6.05
C TYR A 154 4.70 -8.95 -7.12
N LYS A 155 3.84 -8.26 -7.86
CA LYS A 155 4.29 -7.24 -8.80
C LYS A 155 5.08 -6.15 -8.09
N THR A 156 4.58 -5.63 -6.98
CA THR A 156 5.25 -4.60 -6.18
C THR A 156 6.58 -5.12 -5.64
N LEU A 157 6.61 -6.31 -5.03
CA LEU A 157 7.83 -6.92 -4.52
C LEU A 157 8.89 -7.12 -5.62
N LYS A 158 8.49 -7.67 -6.76
CA LYS A 158 9.42 -7.91 -7.87
C LYS A 158 9.96 -6.62 -8.48
N GLN A 159 9.12 -5.61 -8.65
CA GLN A 159 9.50 -4.34 -9.28
C GLN A 159 10.27 -3.41 -8.35
N ASP A 160 9.81 -3.27 -7.09
CA ASP A 160 10.34 -2.26 -6.17
C ASP A 160 11.44 -2.82 -5.25
N CYS A 161 11.57 -4.15 -5.15
CA CYS A 161 12.51 -4.82 -4.25
C CYS A 161 13.52 -5.70 -5.00
N ILE A 162 13.05 -6.79 -5.63
CA ILE A 162 13.95 -7.82 -6.18
C ILE A 162 14.77 -7.29 -7.37
N ARG A 163 14.12 -6.67 -8.34
CA ARG A 163 14.81 -6.17 -9.55
C ARG A 163 15.86 -5.09 -9.26
N PRO A 164 15.58 -4.06 -8.42
CA PRO A 164 16.58 -3.03 -8.14
C PRO A 164 17.74 -3.52 -7.28
N GLN A 165 17.50 -4.48 -6.38
CA GLN A 165 18.50 -4.93 -5.41
C GLN A 165 19.28 -6.17 -5.85
N THR A 166 18.84 -6.85 -6.93
CA THR A 166 19.52 -8.01 -7.55
C THR A 166 20.20 -8.96 -6.55
N PRO A 167 19.42 -9.69 -5.72
CA PRO A 167 19.98 -10.56 -4.68
C PRO A 167 20.91 -11.63 -5.28
N LEU A 168 22.06 -11.87 -4.65
CA LEU A 168 23.10 -12.79 -5.11
C LEU A 168 22.99 -14.20 -4.54
N SER A 169 22.20 -14.38 -3.47
CA SER A 169 21.97 -15.67 -2.83
C SER A 169 20.58 -15.75 -2.22
N LEU A 170 20.16 -16.95 -1.82
CA LEU A 170 18.89 -17.15 -1.11
C LEU A 170 18.84 -16.36 0.21
N ASP A 171 19.91 -16.34 0.98
CA ASP A 171 19.96 -15.63 2.25
C ASP A 171 19.99 -14.10 2.06
N ASP A 172 20.63 -13.64 1.00
CA ASP A 172 20.58 -12.24 0.60
C ASP A 172 19.14 -11.83 0.21
N ALA A 173 18.49 -12.66 -0.58
CA ALA A 173 17.07 -12.44 -0.93
C ALA A 173 16.16 -12.40 0.31
N ARG A 174 16.38 -13.29 1.27
CA ARG A 174 15.63 -13.31 2.54
C ARG A 174 15.82 -12.00 3.31
N ARG A 175 17.06 -11.49 3.43
CA ARG A 175 17.34 -10.21 4.11
C ARG A 175 16.68 -9.02 3.41
N ILE A 176 16.79 -8.98 2.09
CA ILE A 176 16.23 -7.92 1.26
C ILE A 176 14.70 -7.90 1.38
N VAL A 177 14.05 -9.07 1.24
CA VAL A 177 12.60 -9.20 1.36
C VAL A 177 12.12 -8.89 2.76
N ALA A 178 12.84 -9.31 3.81
CA ALA A 178 12.49 -8.99 5.20
C ALA A 178 12.41 -7.48 5.44
N ARG A 179 13.44 -6.74 5.00
CA ARG A 179 13.47 -5.27 5.08
C ARG A 179 12.33 -4.65 4.30
N PHE A 180 12.10 -5.12 3.08
CA PHE A 180 11.04 -4.60 2.22
C PHE A 180 9.65 -4.88 2.79
N VAL A 181 9.37 -6.07 3.34
CA VAL A 181 8.09 -6.39 3.99
C VAL A 181 7.85 -5.51 5.21
N LYS A 182 8.89 -5.24 6.01
CA LYS A 182 8.78 -4.31 7.14
C LYS A 182 8.40 -2.91 6.65
N GLU A 183 9.09 -2.37 5.65
CA GLU A 183 8.77 -1.08 5.06
C GLU A 183 7.38 -1.06 4.42
N TYR A 184 7.01 -2.12 3.70
CA TYR A 184 5.69 -2.28 3.10
C TYR A 184 4.57 -2.24 4.13
N ASN A 185 4.74 -2.93 5.25
CA ASN A 185 3.75 -3.01 6.31
C ASN A 185 3.66 -1.73 7.15
N GLU A 186 4.78 -1.08 7.45
CA GLU A 186 4.88 -0.02 8.47
C GLU A 186 5.00 1.39 7.90
N VAL A 187 5.50 1.55 6.67
CA VAL A 187 5.82 2.87 6.10
C VAL A 187 5.04 3.15 4.82
N ARG A 188 4.90 2.15 3.95
CA ARG A 188 4.27 2.34 2.64
C ARG A 188 2.79 2.66 2.74
N LEU A 189 2.39 3.82 2.19
CA LEU A 189 0.99 4.21 2.11
C LEU A 189 0.30 3.54 0.91
N HIS A 190 -0.85 2.91 1.15
CA HIS A 190 -1.61 2.18 0.14
C HIS A 190 -2.88 2.93 -0.29
N SER A 191 -3.01 3.23 -1.58
CA SER A 191 -4.20 3.91 -2.13
C SER A 191 -5.49 3.12 -1.92
N ALA A 192 -5.43 1.79 -2.02
CA ALA A 192 -6.59 0.91 -1.86
C ALA A 192 -7.21 0.90 -0.46
N ILE A 193 -6.47 1.38 0.56
CA ILE A 193 -6.92 1.47 1.96
C ILE A 193 -6.90 2.92 2.48
N GLY A 194 -7.02 3.92 1.58
CA GLY A 194 -7.12 5.33 1.98
C GLY A 194 -5.80 6.00 2.31
N TYR A 195 -4.69 5.54 1.71
CA TYR A 195 -3.34 6.09 1.92
C TYR A 195 -2.89 6.04 3.37
N ILE A 196 -3.13 4.92 4.03
CA ILE A 196 -2.54 4.57 5.33
C ILE A 196 -1.63 3.37 5.15
N THR A 197 -0.85 3.03 6.20
CA THR A 197 -0.01 1.84 6.17
C THR A 197 -0.86 0.58 6.40
N PRO A 198 -0.45 -0.59 5.89
CA PRO A 198 -1.10 -1.85 6.22
C PRO A 198 -1.20 -2.11 7.73
N LYS A 199 -0.15 -1.76 8.49
CA LYS A 199 -0.13 -1.89 9.96
C LYS A 199 -1.17 -1.00 10.62
N ASP A 200 -1.26 0.28 10.24
CA ASP A 200 -2.27 1.20 10.80
C ASP A 200 -3.69 0.69 10.54
N ARG A 201 -3.93 0.14 9.34
CA ARG A 201 -5.22 -0.44 8.99
C ARG A 201 -5.51 -1.71 9.77
N LEU A 202 -4.50 -2.57 10.00
CA LEU A 202 -4.62 -3.80 10.78
C LEU A 202 -4.98 -3.51 12.24
N GLU A 203 -4.37 -2.46 12.80
CA GLU A 203 -4.55 -2.03 14.19
C GLU A 203 -5.77 -1.10 14.39
N GLY A 204 -6.52 -0.78 13.34
CA GLY A 204 -7.74 0.02 13.41
C GLY A 204 -7.49 1.52 13.64
N ARG A 205 -6.30 2.04 13.31
CA ARG A 205 -5.94 3.46 13.50
C ARG A 205 -6.39 4.38 12.38
N GLU A 206 -7.08 3.87 11.36
CA GLU A 206 -7.46 4.62 10.18
C GLU A 206 -8.26 5.88 10.46
N GLN A 207 -9.24 5.80 11.36
CA GLN A 207 -10.11 6.94 11.68
C GLN A 207 -9.33 8.08 12.34
N GLN A 208 -8.41 7.75 13.24
CA GLN A 208 -7.55 8.72 13.92
C GLN A 208 -6.65 9.44 12.92
N ILE A 209 -6.01 8.68 12.01
CA ILE A 209 -5.13 9.23 10.98
C ILE A 209 -5.91 10.16 10.03
N TRP A 210 -7.09 9.76 9.59
CA TRP A 210 -7.91 10.59 8.70
C TRP A 210 -8.43 11.83 9.39
N ALA A 211 -8.83 11.75 10.66
CA ALA A 211 -9.26 12.91 11.47
C ALA A 211 -8.11 13.91 11.63
N GLU A 212 -6.90 13.44 11.96
CA GLU A 212 -5.74 14.28 12.11
C GLU A 212 -5.33 14.97 10.78
N ARG A 213 -5.37 14.24 9.67
CA ARG A 213 -5.14 14.82 8.34
C ARG A 213 -6.17 15.91 8.00
N LYS A 214 -7.45 15.67 8.33
CA LYS A 214 -8.51 16.66 8.14
C LYS A 214 -8.26 17.91 8.99
N ARG A 215 -7.86 17.74 10.25
CA ARG A 215 -7.49 18.83 11.16
C ARG A 215 -6.35 19.66 10.61
N LYS A 216 -5.23 19.03 10.21
CA LYS A 216 -4.06 19.73 9.62
C LYS A 216 -4.43 20.53 8.36
N LEU A 217 -5.26 19.94 7.48
CA LEU A 217 -5.72 20.64 6.28
C LEU A 217 -6.62 21.83 6.59
N ALA A 218 -7.47 21.74 7.62
CA ALA A 218 -8.35 22.84 8.04
C ALA A 218 -7.52 24.01 8.61
N LEU A 219 -6.59 23.72 9.52
CA LEU A 219 -5.70 24.72 10.08
C LEU A 219 -4.89 25.48 9.00
N ALA A 220 -4.26 24.73 8.11
CA ALA A 220 -3.49 25.34 7.02
C ALA A 220 -4.36 26.15 6.03
N ARG A 221 -5.67 25.89 5.92
CA ARG A 221 -6.59 26.74 5.17
C ARG A 221 -6.87 28.05 5.91
N GLN A 222 -7.08 27.99 7.22
CA GLN A 222 -7.29 29.17 8.05
C GLN A 222 -6.09 30.09 8.03
N GLU A 223 -4.87 29.56 8.22
CA GLU A 223 -3.62 30.32 8.16
C GLU A 223 -3.43 31.04 6.81
N ARG A 224 -3.67 30.32 5.69
CA ARG A 224 -3.62 30.94 4.36
C ARG A 224 -4.66 32.04 4.15
N HIS A 225 -5.88 31.84 4.67
CA HIS A 225 -6.92 32.85 4.59
C HIS A 225 -6.54 34.09 5.39
N GLN A 226 -6.04 33.95 6.62
CA GLN A 226 -5.59 35.04 7.46
C GLN A 226 -4.42 35.80 6.81
N ALA A 227 -3.42 35.09 6.30
CA ALA A 227 -2.30 35.70 5.60
C ALA A 227 -2.76 36.52 4.37
N HIS A 228 -3.72 36.03 3.62
CA HIS A 228 -4.27 36.76 2.46
C HIS A 228 -5.04 38.01 2.90
N CYS A 229 -5.84 37.93 3.93
CA CYS A 229 -6.56 39.08 4.46
C CYS A 229 -5.59 40.15 5.01
N SER A 230 -4.52 39.74 5.70
CA SER A 230 -3.50 40.65 6.22
C SER A 230 -2.70 41.35 5.13
N SER A 231 -2.40 40.65 4.03
CA SER A 231 -1.69 41.23 2.90
C SER A 231 -2.54 42.19 2.06
N SER A 232 -3.86 42.05 2.08
CA SER A 232 -4.77 42.97 1.39
C SER A 232 -5.04 44.28 2.18
N LEU A 233 -4.58 44.36 3.43
CA LEU A 233 -4.70 45.55 4.30
C LEU A 233 -3.48 46.50 4.25
N VAL A 234 -2.49 46.23 3.40
CA VAL A 234 -1.39 47.18 3.17
C VAL A 234 -1.95 48.30 2.30
N PRO A 235 -2.06 49.56 2.82
CA PRO A 235 -2.57 50.65 2.01
C PRO A 235 -1.64 50.91 0.84
N ALA A 236 -2.23 51.14 -0.33
CA ALA A 236 -1.52 51.57 -1.50
C ALA A 236 -0.70 52.84 -1.12
N PHE A 237 0.60 52.74 -1.16
CA PHE A 237 1.45 53.91 -1.02
C PHE A 237 1.07 54.88 -2.15
N SER A 238 0.38 55.97 -1.76
CA SER A 238 0.17 57.10 -2.64
C SER A 238 1.52 57.77 -2.89
N TYR A 239 2.03 57.65 -4.09
CA TYR A 239 3.14 58.50 -4.56
C TYR A 239 2.63 59.94 -4.61
N PRO A 240 3.31 60.93 -3.99
CA PRO A 240 2.96 62.31 -4.21
C PRO A 240 3.31 62.71 -5.64
N ILE A 241 2.28 62.97 -6.43
CA ILE A 241 2.41 63.69 -7.69
C ILE A 241 2.62 65.15 -7.32
N GLY A 242 3.82 65.70 -7.60
CA GLY A 242 4.00 67.12 -7.48
C GLY A 242 5.47 67.57 -7.36
N ALA A 243 6.15 67.75 -8.46
CA ALA A 243 7.07 68.88 -8.67
C ALA A 243 7.29 69.08 -10.18
N ALA A 244 6.45 69.88 -10.78
CA ALA A 244 6.73 70.50 -12.06
C ALA A 244 7.94 71.47 -11.88
N VAL A 245 9.07 71.12 -12.45
CA VAL A 245 10.16 72.08 -12.63
C VAL A 245 9.99 72.71 -14.00
N ALA A 246 9.55 73.97 -13.99
CA ALA A 246 9.61 74.82 -15.15
C ALA A 246 11.07 75.12 -15.46
N LEU A 247 11.56 74.76 -16.63
CA LEU A 247 12.75 75.24 -17.23
C LEU A 247 12.37 76.24 -18.33
N THR A 248 12.63 77.54 -18.02
CA THR A 248 12.63 78.63 -18.96
C THR A 248 14.07 78.81 -19.51
N LEU A 249 14.18 79.04 -20.82
CA LEU A 249 15.30 79.42 -21.67
C LEU A 249 16.19 78.27 -22.21
#